data_3f694da4af74f6abbb6c11f894ba1ee6
#
_entry.id   3f694da4af74f6abbb6c11f894ba1ee6
#
_cell.length_a   1.000
_cell.length_b   1.000
_cell.length_c   1.000
_cell.angle_alpha   90.00
_cell.angle_beta   90.00
_cell.angle_gamma   90.00
#
_symmetry.space_group_name_H-M   'P 1'
#
loop_
_entity.id
_entity.type
_entity.pdbx_description
1 polymer ?
#
loop_
_entity_poly.entity_id
_entity_poly.type
_entity_poly.pdbx_seq_one_letter_code
_entity_poly.pdbx_strand_id
1 'polypeptide(L)'
;MEVIDKEVAGLIPYASNSRTHDDAQVAQIAASIKEFGFNNPVLVDETGGIIAGHGRVLAARKLSLDKVPTIELAHLTPNQRKAYVIADNKLALNAGWDMEMLSLEMGDLDKEGFDLSLIGFDDNELAAILADKNEGLTDPDEVPDLPDDPVTKEGDVWLLGKHRLMCGDSTVETSVTKLLAGVEPHLMVTDPPYGVNYDANWRNQAVRNNGQAVGGRAIGKVENDNQADWSDAWALFSGDVAYVWHAGNKAHIVAESLEANEFNIRAQIIWAKNNIVIGRGDYHPKHEPCWYAVRKNKKGHYVGGRKQTTVWDINKPLKSETGHSTQKPVECMKRPIENNSSPGQAVYEPFSGSGTTIIAGEMTGRCIYAMELSPAYGDVAVKRWQGFTGEKAKLEGSGQYFPSIKADAA
;
A
#
# COMPACT_ATOMS: atom_id res chain seq x y z
N MET A 1 26.95 -39.27 0.67
CA MET A 1 25.54 -39.67 0.93
C MET A 1 24.98 -40.14 -0.40
N GLU A 2 24.37 -41.30 -0.42
CA GLU A 2 23.79 -41.90 -1.62
C GLU A 2 22.32 -41.61 -1.64
N VAL A 3 21.77 -41.30 -2.85
CA VAL A 3 20.33 -41.12 -3.06
C VAL A 3 19.76 -42.49 -3.44
N ILE A 4 18.80 -42.96 -2.66
CA ILE A 4 18.18 -44.27 -2.84
C ILE A 4 16.65 -44.09 -2.95
N ASP A 5 16.00 -44.66 -3.96
CA ASP A 5 14.57 -44.69 -4.08
C ASP A 5 13.94 -45.64 -3.06
N LYS A 6 13.08 -45.10 -2.18
CA LYS A 6 12.29 -45.87 -1.19
C LYS A 6 10.81 -45.79 -1.53
N GLU A 7 10.10 -46.89 -1.23
CA GLU A 7 8.63 -46.95 -1.37
C GLU A 7 7.95 -45.92 -0.48
N VAL A 8 7.06 -45.11 -1.04
CA VAL A 8 6.30 -44.06 -0.31
C VAL A 8 5.47 -44.64 0.82
N ALA A 9 4.96 -45.87 0.65
CA ALA A 9 4.19 -46.60 1.66
C ALA A 9 5.05 -46.98 2.88
N GLY A 10 6.36 -47.15 2.73
CA GLY A 10 7.29 -47.50 3.81
C GLY A 10 7.81 -46.27 4.59
N LEU A 11 7.48 -45.05 4.19
CA LEU A 11 7.93 -43.84 4.86
C LEU A 11 7.04 -43.47 6.05
N ILE A 12 7.65 -43.38 7.24
CA ILE A 12 6.96 -43.17 8.53
C ILE A 12 7.03 -41.68 8.90
N PRO A 13 5.89 -40.97 8.96
CA PRO A 13 5.87 -39.58 9.42
C PRO A 13 6.35 -39.46 10.87
N TYR A 14 7.12 -38.40 11.15
CA TYR A 14 7.53 -38.10 12.52
C TYR A 14 6.34 -37.60 13.34
N ALA A 15 5.94 -38.36 14.37
CA ALA A 15 4.72 -38.10 15.14
C ALA A 15 4.69 -36.74 15.86
N SER A 16 5.87 -36.21 16.23
CA SER A 16 6.03 -34.90 16.89
C SER A 16 6.43 -33.80 15.91
N ASN A 17 6.10 -33.91 14.62
CA ASN A 17 6.35 -32.84 13.65
C ASN A 17 5.52 -31.61 14.00
N SER A 18 6.20 -30.52 14.35
CA SER A 18 5.56 -29.24 14.71
C SER A 18 5.14 -28.40 13.49
N ARG A 19 5.55 -28.77 12.27
CA ARG A 19 5.14 -28.11 11.05
C ARG A 19 3.91 -28.76 10.45
N THR A 20 2.85 -27.98 10.28
CA THR A 20 1.61 -28.40 9.62
C THR A 20 1.65 -28.07 8.13
N HIS A 21 1.01 -28.88 7.32
CA HIS A 21 0.82 -28.68 5.89
C HIS A 21 -0.65 -28.76 5.61
N ASP A 22 -1.24 -27.69 5.09
CA ASP A 22 -2.61 -27.69 4.61
C ASP A 22 -2.71 -28.28 3.19
N ASP A 23 -3.94 -28.55 2.74
CA ASP A 23 -4.19 -29.16 1.44
C ASP A 23 -3.76 -28.30 0.27
N ALA A 24 -3.80 -26.96 0.44
CA ALA A 24 -3.37 -26.00 -0.58
C ALA A 24 -1.85 -26.06 -0.77
N GLN A 25 -1.08 -26.02 0.31
CA GLN A 25 0.37 -26.15 0.28
C GLN A 25 0.82 -27.50 -0.29
N VAL A 26 0.14 -28.60 0.07
CA VAL A 26 0.43 -29.93 -0.51
C VAL A 26 0.15 -29.95 -2.01
N ALA A 27 -0.90 -29.25 -2.48
CA ALA A 27 -1.20 -29.14 -3.90
C ALA A 27 -0.12 -28.33 -4.65
N GLN A 28 0.37 -27.23 -4.08
CA GLN A 28 1.47 -26.44 -4.66
C GLN A 28 2.76 -27.27 -4.77
N ILE A 29 3.13 -28.02 -3.72
CA ILE A 29 4.30 -28.91 -3.76
C ILE A 29 4.11 -30.01 -4.83
N ALA A 30 2.90 -30.57 -4.95
CA ALA A 30 2.60 -31.58 -5.96
C ALA A 30 2.71 -31.01 -7.39
N ALA A 31 2.21 -29.81 -7.64
CA ALA A 31 2.33 -29.12 -8.92
C ALA A 31 3.82 -28.86 -9.28
N SER A 32 4.60 -28.36 -8.33
CA SER A 32 6.05 -28.17 -8.48
C SER A 32 6.79 -29.47 -8.77
N ILE A 33 6.47 -30.58 -8.08
CA ILE A 33 7.07 -31.90 -8.35
C ILE A 33 6.70 -32.41 -9.76
N LYS A 34 5.47 -32.15 -10.21
CA LYS A 34 5.01 -32.56 -11.55
C LYS A 34 5.74 -31.80 -12.65
N GLU A 35 6.00 -30.50 -12.46
CA GLU A 35 6.65 -29.64 -13.44
C GLU A 35 8.17 -29.86 -13.48
N PHE A 36 8.81 -29.77 -12.32
CA PHE A 36 10.28 -29.77 -12.21
C PHE A 36 10.88 -31.14 -11.89
N GLY A 37 10.06 -32.13 -11.55
CA GLY A 37 10.52 -33.41 -11.03
C GLY A 37 10.77 -33.42 -9.54
N PHE A 38 11.02 -34.60 -8.98
CA PHE A 38 11.33 -34.79 -7.55
C PHE A 38 12.82 -34.52 -7.26
N ASN A 39 13.25 -33.28 -7.35
CA ASN A 39 14.66 -32.87 -7.33
C ASN A 39 15.30 -32.75 -5.94
N ASN A 40 14.49 -32.69 -4.87
CA ASN A 40 14.95 -32.50 -3.50
C ASN A 40 14.60 -33.73 -2.66
N PRO A 41 15.56 -34.66 -2.39
CA PRO A 41 15.30 -35.93 -1.70
C PRO A 41 14.70 -35.77 -0.30
N VAL A 42 13.95 -36.79 0.13
CA VAL A 42 13.45 -36.88 1.50
C VAL A 42 14.54 -37.39 2.43
N LEU A 43 14.78 -36.73 3.54
CA LEU A 43 15.76 -37.19 4.54
C LEU A 43 15.07 -38.15 5.51
N VAL A 44 15.65 -39.34 5.69
CA VAL A 44 15.09 -40.42 6.50
C VAL A 44 16.12 -40.99 7.47
N ASP A 45 15.63 -41.69 8.49
CA ASP A 45 16.48 -42.52 9.32
C ASP A 45 16.53 -43.97 8.78
N GLU A 46 17.30 -44.82 9.47
CA GLU A 46 17.51 -46.23 9.14
C GLU A 46 16.21 -47.05 9.08
N THR A 47 15.17 -46.62 9.80
CA THR A 47 13.88 -47.31 9.88
C THR A 47 12.84 -46.76 8.90
N GLY A 48 13.22 -45.77 8.08
CA GLY A 48 12.29 -45.06 7.16
C GLY A 48 11.52 -43.92 7.82
N GLY A 49 11.88 -43.54 9.05
CA GLY A 49 11.33 -42.37 9.74
C GLY A 49 11.71 -41.06 9.04
N ILE A 50 10.75 -40.22 8.70
CA ILE A 50 10.99 -38.97 7.98
C ILE A 50 11.61 -37.94 8.92
N ILE A 51 12.78 -37.43 8.58
CA ILE A 51 13.49 -36.35 9.28
C ILE A 51 13.17 -35.00 8.63
N ALA A 52 13.20 -34.92 7.29
CA ALA A 52 12.84 -33.71 6.54
C ALA A 52 12.13 -34.08 5.23
N GLY A 53 11.18 -33.24 4.79
CA GLY A 53 10.42 -33.42 3.55
C GLY A 53 9.04 -34.02 3.74
N HIS A 54 8.40 -33.88 4.90
CA HIS A 54 7.02 -34.36 5.15
C HIS A 54 6.02 -33.87 4.09
N GLY A 55 6.05 -32.58 3.72
CA GLY A 55 5.18 -32.01 2.67
C GLY A 55 5.42 -32.67 1.31
N ARG A 56 6.68 -33.00 0.97
CA ARG A 56 7.03 -33.71 -0.28
C ARG A 56 6.49 -35.16 -0.30
N VAL A 57 6.48 -35.85 0.84
CA VAL A 57 5.89 -37.18 0.94
C VAL A 57 4.34 -37.11 0.82
N LEU A 58 3.71 -36.11 1.40
CA LEU A 58 2.27 -35.87 1.23
C LEU A 58 1.94 -35.58 -0.24
N ALA A 59 2.70 -34.72 -0.91
CA ALA A 59 2.58 -34.44 -2.34
C ALA A 59 2.80 -35.70 -3.21
N ALA A 60 3.80 -36.52 -2.90
CA ALA A 60 4.05 -37.79 -3.59
C ALA A 60 2.86 -38.75 -3.48
N ARG A 61 2.23 -38.83 -2.30
CA ARG A 61 0.99 -39.60 -2.10
C ARG A 61 -0.16 -39.06 -2.94
N LYS A 62 -0.33 -37.74 -2.98
CA LYS A 62 -1.34 -37.06 -3.81
C LYS A 62 -1.13 -37.33 -5.30
N LEU A 63 0.12 -37.42 -5.75
CA LEU A 63 0.52 -37.74 -7.12
C LEU A 63 0.50 -39.25 -7.40
N SER A 64 0.20 -40.09 -6.43
CA SER A 64 0.25 -41.56 -6.55
C SER A 64 1.62 -42.08 -7.00
N LEU A 65 2.69 -41.49 -6.53
CA LEU A 65 4.06 -41.98 -6.78
C LEU A 65 4.33 -43.20 -5.90
N ASP A 66 4.86 -44.26 -6.50
CA ASP A 66 5.23 -45.49 -5.76
C ASP A 66 6.51 -45.26 -4.95
N LYS A 67 7.48 -44.57 -5.51
CA LYS A 67 8.80 -44.32 -4.92
C LYS A 67 9.18 -42.87 -4.95
N VAL A 68 10.05 -42.48 -4.02
CA VAL A 68 10.64 -41.14 -3.97
C VAL A 68 12.14 -41.24 -3.61
N PRO A 69 12.96 -40.30 -4.12
CA PRO A 69 14.37 -40.25 -3.78
C PRO A 69 14.54 -39.90 -2.29
N THR A 70 15.38 -40.65 -1.61
CA THR A 70 15.67 -40.48 -0.17
C THR A 70 17.16 -40.46 0.10
N ILE A 71 17.55 -39.78 1.18
CA ILE A 71 18.91 -39.85 1.74
C ILE A 71 18.79 -40.31 3.18
N GLU A 72 19.52 -41.36 3.53
CA GLU A 72 19.55 -41.89 4.90
C GLU A 72 20.60 -41.19 5.76
N LEU A 73 20.20 -40.69 6.93
CA LEU A 73 21.03 -39.99 7.90
C LEU A 73 21.33 -40.88 9.11
N ALA A 74 21.97 -42.06 8.87
CA ALA A 74 22.33 -43.06 9.89
C ALA A 74 23.28 -42.55 10.99
N HIS A 75 24.05 -41.48 10.68
CA HIS A 75 25.03 -40.93 11.61
C HIS A 75 24.45 -40.03 12.72
N LEU A 76 23.17 -39.67 12.66
CA LEU A 76 22.55 -38.80 13.65
C LEU A 76 22.06 -39.58 14.87
N THR A 77 22.43 -39.13 16.07
CA THR A 77 21.84 -39.59 17.31
C THR A 77 20.36 -39.22 17.42
N PRO A 78 19.53 -39.89 18.25
CA PRO A 78 18.12 -39.54 18.41
C PRO A 78 17.85 -38.07 18.78
N ASN A 79 18.72 -37.47 19.61
CA ASN A 79 18.59 -36.05 19.97
C ASN A 79 18.97 -35.13 18.80
N GLN A 80 19.96 -35.46 18.01
CA GLN A 80 20.35 -34.74 16.82
C GLN A 80 19.23 -34.78 15.74
N ARG A 81 18.55 -35.94 15.57
CA ARG A 81 17.41 -36.07 14.66
C ARG A 81 16.29 -35.10 15.05
N LYS A 82 15.90 -35.07 16.35
CA LYS A 82 14.88 -34.12 16.87
C LYS A 82 15.27 -32.66 16.64
N ALA A 83 16.51 -32.32 16.95
CA ALA A 83 17.01 -30.96 16.73
C ALA A 83 17.01 -30.58 15.24
N TYR A 84 17.42 -31.51 14.37
CA TYR A 84 17.51 -31.29 12.94
C TYR A 84 16.14 -31.10 12.31
N VAL A 85 15.10 -31.83 12.71
CA VAL A 85 13.71 -31.61 12.26
C VAL A 85 13.28 -30.15 12.50
N ILE A 86 13.64 -29.58 13.64
CA ILE A 86 13.31 -28.18 13.98
C ILE A 86 14.20 -27.22 13.19
N ALA A 87 15.51 -27.49 13.12
CA ALA A 87 16.46 -26.61 12.47
C ALA A 87 16.22 -26.47 10.97
N ASP A 88 15.97 -27.56 10.25
CA ASP A 88 15.67 -27.59 8.83
C ASP A 88 14.49 -26.68 8.48
N ASN A 89 13.41 -26.76 9.26
CA ASN A 89 12.24 -25.92 9.09
C ASN A 89 12.50 -24.45 9.46
N LYS A 90 13.27 -24.19 10.54
CA LYS A 90 13.48 -22.83 11.04
C LYS A 90 14.46 -22.04 10.21
N LEU A 91 15.56 -22.67 9.77
CA LEU A 91 16.60 -21.99 8.99
C LEU A 91 16.09 -21.51 7.64
N ALA A 92 15.21 -22.26 6.98
CA ALA A 92 14.58 -21.84 5.73
C ALA A 92 13.72 -20.56 5.91
N LEU A 93 13.09 -20.37 7.07
CA LEU A 93 12.29 -19.18 7.37
C LEU A 93 13.11 -17.94 7.74
N ASN A 94 14.41 -18.07 7.98
CA ASN A 94 15.27 -16.95 8.32
C ASN A 94 15.84 -16.23 7.08
N ALA A 95 15.76 -16.83 5.90
CA ALA A 95 16.11 -16.20 4.65
C ALA A 95 15.02 -15.21 4.22
N GLY A 96 15.43 -14.12 3.57
CA GLY A 96 14.54 -13.15 2.91
C GLY A 96 14.78 -13.16 1.40
N TRP A 97 13.96 -12.40 0.68
CA TRP A 97 14.12 -12.15 -0.73
C TRP A 97 14.74 -10.78 -0.97
N ASP A 98 15.62 -10.67 -1.95
CA ASP A 98 15.94 -9.42 -2.62
C ASP A 98 14.77 -9.15 -3.58
N MET A 99 13.89 -8.22 -3.17
CA MET A 99 12.64 -7.97 -3.88
C MET A 99 12.84 -7.34 -5.27
N GLU A 100 13.93 -6.60 -5.46
CA GLU A 100 14.26 -6.00 -6.75
C GLU A 100 14.70 -7.09 -7.75
N MET A 101 15.62 -7.94 -7.36
CA MET A 101 16.08 -9.06 -8.17
C MET A 101 14.95 -10.05 -8.44
N LEU A 102 14.14 -10.37 -7.40
CA LEU A 102 13.00 -11.27 -7.55
C LEU A 102 11.97 -10.74 -8.55
N SER A 103 11.67 -9.44 -8.53
CA SER A 103 10.72 -8.82 -9.48
C SER A 103 11.23 -8.91 -10.92
N LEU A 104 12.53 -8.71 -11.15
CA LEU A 104 13.14 -8.85 -12.49
C LEU A 104 13.03 -10.29 -13.01
N GLU A 105 13.44 -11.27 -12.20
CA GLU A 105 13.40 -12.69 -12.57
C GLU A 105 11.96 -13.17 -12.83
N MET A 106 11.01 -12.78 -11.96
CA MET A 106 9.60 -13.12 -12.11
C MET A 106 8.97 -12.46 -13.34
N GLY A 107 9.34 -11.19 -13.60
CA GLY A 107 8.88 -10.45 -14.78
C GLY A 107 9.39 -11.07 -16.09
N ASP A 108 10.59 -11.63 -16.11
CA ASP A 108 11.14 -12.30 -17.29
C ASP A 108 10.46 -13.66 -17.50
N LEU A 109 10.20 -14.43 -16.44
CA LEU A 109 9.43 -15.68 -16.53
C LEU A 109 8.00 -15.46 -17.05
N ASP A 110 7.34 -14.39 -16.57
CA ASP A 110 5.99 -14.01 -17.03
C ASP A 110 5.96 -13.66 -18.52
N LYS A 111 6.95 -12.88 -19.00
CA LYS A 111 7.10 -12.53 -20.42
C LYS A 111 7.33 -13.77 -21.30
N GLU A 112 8.02 -14.78 -20.78
CA GLU A 112 8.27 -16.05 -21.46
C GLU A 112 7.04 -16.99 -21.39
N GLY A 113 5.96 -16.58 -20.69
CA GLY A 113 4.71 -17.33 -20.57
C GLY A 113 4.78 -18.50 -19.59
N PHE A 114 5.72 -18.46 -18.63
CA PHE A 114 5.82 -19.46 -17.58
C PHE A 114 4.69 -19.29 -16.56
N ASP A 115 4.10 -20.41 -16.11
CA ASP A 115 3.04 -20.40 -15.09
C ASP A 115 3.61 -20.10 -13.70
N LEU A 116 3.54 -18.84 -13.27
CA LEU A 116 4.09 -18.38 -12.00
C LEU A 116 3.38 -18.98 -10.77
N SER A 117 2.18 -19.55 -10.91
CA SER A 117 1.50 -20.25 -9.80
C SER A 117 2.26 -21.49 -9.31
N LEU A 118 3.18 -22.03 -10.13
CA LEU A 118 4.02 -23.19 -9.82
C LEU A 118 5.20 -22.87 -8.91
N ILE A 119 5.53 -21.59 -8.70
CA ILE A 119 6.71 -21.15 -7.92
C ILE A 119 6.39 -21.06 -6.41
N GLY A 120 5.10 -21.07 -6.05
CA GLY A 120 4.67 -21.16 -4.65
C GLY A 120 4.31 -19.82 -3.99
N PHE A 121 4.31 -18.70 -4.72
CA PHE A 121 3.73 -17.43 -4.29
C PHE A 121 2.22 -17.45 -4.50
N ASP A 122 1.46 -16.78 -3.62
CA ASP A 122 0.02 -16.58 -3.85
C ASP A 122 -0.23 -15.43 -4.84
N ASP A 123 -1.48 -15.28 -5.33
CA ASP A 123 -1.85 -14.28 -6.33
C ASP A 123 -1.56 -12.83 -5.86
N ASN A 124 -1.70 -12.55 -4.55
CA ASN A 124 -1.41 -11.24 -4.00
C ASN A 124 0.10 -10.98 -3.89
N GLU A 125 0.87 -12.01 -3.53
CA GLU A 125 2.34 -11.96 -3.53
C GLU A 125 2.88 -11.75 -4.95
N LEU A 126 2.37 -12.50 -5.94
CA LEU A 126 2.71 -12.34 -7.35
C LEU A 126 2.39 -10.94 -7.86
N ALA A 127 1.18 -10.45 -7.59
CA ALA A 127 0.78 -9.11 -7.96
C ALA A 127 1.69 -8.04 -7.33
N ALA A 128 2.14 -8.23 -6.07
CA ALA A 128 3.05 -7.31 -5.39
C ALA A 128 4.47 -7.34 -5.95
N ILE A 129 4.95 -8.52 -6.37
CA ILE A 129 6.30 -8.70 -6.96
C ILE A 129 6.35 -8.12 -8.37
N LEU A 130 5.31 -8.38 -9.18
CA LEU A 130 5.22 -7.97 -10.58
C LEU A 130 4.69 -6.54 -10.77
N ALA A 131 4.27 -5.86 -9.68
CA ALA A 131 3.82 -4.49 -9.78
C ALA A 131 4.93 -3.61 -10.35
N ASP A 132 4.66 -2.99 -11.50
CA ASP A 132 5.54 -1.95 -12.03
C ASP A 132 5.70 -0.85 -10.97
N LYS A 133 6.89 -0.72 -10.43
CA LYS A 133 7.26 0.44 -9.62
C LYS A 133 7.45 1.59 -10.58
N ASN A 134 6.40 2.35 -10.82
CA ASN A 134 6.48 3.54 -11.62
C ASN A 134 7.23 4.62 -10.81
N GLU A 135 8.50 4.83 -11.11
CA GLU A 135 9.32 5.88 -10.51
C GLU A 135 8.90 7.27 -11.01
N GLY A 136 8.08 7.31 -12.09
CA GLY A 136 7.60 8.54 -12.70
C GLY A 136 8.68 9.31 -13.49
N LEU A 137 8.22 10.33 -14.19
CA LEU A 137 9.07 11.22 -15.00
C LEU A 137 9.48 12.49 -14.25
N THR A 138 8.81 12.80 -13.14
CA THR A 138 9.04 13.98 -12.29
C THR A 138 9.18 13.56 -10.82
N ASP A 139 9.67 14.48 -9.98
CA ASP A 139 9.65 14.26 -8.53
C ASP A 139 8.21 13.99 -8.06
N PRO A 140 7.94 12.86 -7.38
CA PRO A 140 6.60 12.53 -6.91
C PRO A 140 6.00 13.59 -5.97
N ASP A 141 6.82 14.35 -5.25
CA ASP A 141 6.39 15.41 -4.36
C ASP A 141 6.24 16.78 -5.04
N GLU A 142 6.60 16.90 -6.32
CA GLU A 142 6.40 18.13 -7.10
C GLU A 142 4.91 18.38 -7.35
N VAL A 143 4.46 19.62 -7.18
CA VAL A 143 3.07 20.04 -7.40
C VAL A 143 2.99 21.24 -8.33
N PRO A 144 2.24 21.15 -9.42
CA PRO A 144 1.97 22.28 -10.32
C PRO A 144 1.27 23.44 -9.61
N ASP A 145 1.46 24.66 -10.12
CA ASP A 145 0.74 25.85 -9.65
C ASP A 145 -0.77 25.76 -9.91
N LEU A 146 -1.54 26.41 -9.02
CA LEU A 146 -2.99 26.56 -9.19
C LEU A 146 -3.30 27.38 -10.45
N PRO A 147 -4.18 26.91 -11.34
CA PRO A 147 -4.63 27.70 -12.49
C PRO A 147 -5.59 28.81 -12.06
N ASP A 148 -5.51 29.96 -12.74
CA ASP A 148 -6.50 31.04 -12.57
C ASP A 148 -7.87 30.65 -13.12
N ASP A 149 -7.89 30.00 -14.30
CA ASP A 149 -9.10 29.50 -14.98
C ASP A 149 -9.05 27.97 -15.08
N PRO A 150 -9.71 27.21 -14.20
CA PRO A 150 -9.69 25.76 -14.24
C PRO A 150 -10.50 25.19 -15.43
N VAL A 151 -9.96 24.13 -16.00
CA VAL A 151 -10.62 23.34 -17.06
C VAL A 151 -11.70 22.43 -16.47
N THR A 152 -11.38 21.82 -15.33
CA THR A 152 -12.28 20.93 -14.57
C THR A 152 -13.50 21.71 -14.08
N LYS A 153 -14.66 21.05 -14.10
CA LYS A 153 -15.93 21.57 -13.60
C LYS A 153 -16.55 20.64 -12.58
N GLU A 154 -17.40 21.15 -11.73
CA GLU A 154 -18.19 20.33 -10.82
C GLU A 154 -18.95 19.24 -11.58
N GLY A 155 -18.88 18.03 -11.11
CA GLY A 155 -19.45 16.84 -11.72
C GLY A 155 -18.56 16.14 -12.75
N ASP A 156 -17.44 16.71 -13.17
CA ASP A 156 -16.49 16.06 -14.08
C ASP A 156 -15.80 14.86 -13.39
N VAL A 157 -15.62 13.78 -14.16
CA VAL A 157 -14.81 12.62 -13.75
C VAL A 157 -13.67 12.46 -14.75
N TRP A 158 -12.45 12.66 -14.28
CA TRP A 158 -11.25 12.44 -15.06
C TRP A 158 -10.73 11.00 -14.88
N LEU A 159 -10.46 10.33 -15.99
CA LEU A 159 -9.82 9.03 -16.05
C LEU A 159 -8.30 9.26 -16.23
N LEU A 160 -7.54 8.88 -15.20
CA LEU A 160 -6.09 9.02 -15.13
C LEU A 160 -5.48 7.61 -15.19
N GLY A 161 -5.31 7.05 -16.39
CA GLY A 161 -4.96 5.63 -16.54
C GLY A 161 -5.99 4.74 -15.84
N LYS A 162 -5.56 4.06 -14.78
CA LYS A 162 -6.41 3.21 -13.92
C LYS A 162 -7.11 3.94 -12.78
N HIS A 163 -6.80 5.22 -12.54
CA HIS A 163 -7.40 6.02 -11.47
C HIS A 163 -8.59 6.83 -11.96
N ARG A 164 -9.42 7.27 -11.03
CA ARG A 164 -10.57 8.14 -11.26
C ARG A 164 -10.50 9.33 -10.32
N LEU A 165 -10.63 10.53 -10.84
CA LEU A 165 -10.74 11.77 -10.08
C LEU A 165 -12.04 12.48 -10.41
N MET A 166 -12.90 12.68 -9.43
CA MET A 166 -14.15 13.42 -9.59
C MET A 166 -14.04 14.79 -8.93
N CYS A 167 -14.46 15.82 -9.64
CA CYS A 167 -14.72 17.13 -9.05
C CYS A 167 -16.11 17.14 -8.43
N GLY A 168 -16.20 17.18 -7.08
CA GLY A 168 -17.49 17.12 -6.39
C GLY A 168 -17.34 17.04 -4.87
N ASP A 169 -18.49 17.04 -4.19
CA ASP A 169 -18.58 16.97 -2.74
C ASP A 169 -18.64 15.51 -2.27
N SER A 170 -17.69 15.13 -1.41
CA SER A 170 -17.56 13.76 -0.85
C SER A 170 -18.63 13.40 0.19
N THR A 171 -19.47 14.35 0.61
CA THR A 171 -20.62 14.12 1.47
C THR A 171 -21.90 13.84 0.69
N VAL A 172 -21.85 13.94 -0.65
CA VAL A 172 -23.01 13.72 -1.55
C VAL A 172 -22.98 12.31 -2.13
N GLU A 173 -23.94 11.47 -1.75
CA GLU A 173 -24.01 10.04 -2.12
C GLU A 173 -23.99 9.81 -3.64
N THR A 174 -24.73 10.65 -4.42
CA THR A 174 -24.75 10.52 -5.89
C THR A 174 -23.39 10.78 -6.53
N SER A 175 -22.60 11.71 -5.95
CA SER A 175 -21.24 11.99 -6.40
C SER A 175 -20.29 10.82 -6.09
N VAL A 176 -20.35 10.29 -4.88
CA VAL A 176 -19.53 9.14 -4.47
C VAL A 176 -19.88 7.90 -5.32
N THR A 177 -21.16 7.63 -5.53
CA THR A 177 -21.64 6.52 -6.38
C THR A 177 -21.13 6.66 -7.82
N LYS A 178 -21.16 7.86 -8.38
CA LYS A 178 -20.65 8.15 -9.73
C LYS A 178 -19.14 7.94 -9.80
N LEU A 179 -18.38 8.42 -8.81
CA LEU A 179 -16.93 8.21 -8.74
C LEU A 179 -16.59 6.73 -8.71
N LEU A 180 -17.22 5.98 -7.78
CA LEU A 180 -16.90 4.58 -7.55
C LEU A 180 -17.34 3.66 -8.70
N ALA A 181 -18.37 4.03 -9.47
CA ALA A 181 -18.85 3.28 -10.65
C ALA A 181 -19.04 1.77 -10.37
N GLY A 182 -19.53 1.41 -9.19
CA GLY A 182 -19.79 0.03 -8.76
C GLY A 182 -18.58 -0.68 -8.16
N VAL A 183 -17.44 -0.01 -8.01
CA VAL A 183 -16.26 -0.56 -7.29
C VAL A 183 -16.43 -0.31 -5.79
N GLU A 184 -16.03 -1.29 -4.97
CA GLU A 184 -16.08 -1.22 -3.51
C GLU A 184 -14.65 -1.23 -2.93
N PRO A 185 -14.00 -0.05 -2.75
CA PRO A 185 -12.68 0.02 -2.11
C PRO A 185 -12.78 -0.45 -0.65
N HIS A 186 -11.89 -1.34 -0.22
CA HIS A 186 -11.84 -1.76 1.19
C HIS A 186 -10.97 -0.85 2.06
N LEU A 187 -10.16 0.02 1.45
CA LEU A 187 -9.22 0.92 2.10
C LEU A 187 -9.54 2.38 1.74
N MET A 188 -9.59 3.23 2.75
CA MET A 188 -9.61 4.69 2.63
C MET A 188 -8.32 5.27 3.20
N VAL A 189 -7.65 6.14 2.44
CA VAL A 189 -6.46 6.89 2.89
C VAL A 189 -6.69 8.36 2.55
N THR A 190 -6.78 9.22 3.57
CA THR A 190 -7.30 10.57 3.34
C THR A 190 -6.72 11.64 4.27
N ASP A 191 -6.67 12.87 3.75
CA ASP A 191 -6.21 14.08 4.43
C ASP A 191 -7.29 15.18 4.36
N PRO A 192 -8.38 15.07 5.17
CA PRO A 192 -9.47 16.02 5.14
C PRO A 192 -9.06 17.41 5.66
N PRO A 193 -9.83 18.47 5.40
CA PRO A 193 -9.68 19.75 6.10
C PRO A 193 -9.77 19.55 7.63
N TYR A 194 -8.88 20.22 8.38
CA TYR A 194 -8.68 19.93 9.82
C TYR A 194 -9.58 20.72 10.76
N GLY A 195 -10.33 21.70 10.26
CA GLY A 195 -11.15 22.58 11.10
C GLY A 195 -10.30 23.55 11.93
N VAL A 196 -9.17 24.01 11.41
CA VAL A 196 -8.24 24.92 12.10
C VAL A 196 -8.33 26.35 11.59
N ASN A 197 -9.18 26.63 10.61
CA ASN A 197 -9.33 27.92 9.92
C ASN A 197 -7.96 28.46 9.46
N TYR A 198 -7.29 27.69 8.62
CA TYR A 198 -5.94 28.03 8.12
C TYR A 198 -5.94 29.36 7.39
N ASP A 199 -5.18 30.32 7.91
CA ASP A 199 -4.99 31.65 7.33
C ASP A 199 -3.59 31.78 6.71
N ALA A 200 -3.49 31.65 5.39
CA ALA A 200 -2.23 31.81 4.66
C ALA A 200 -1.67 33.25 4.77
N ASN A 201 -2.55 34.27 4.89
CA ASN A 201 -2.15 35.68 4.95
C ASN A 201 -1.35 36.01 6.21
N TRP A 202 -1.71 35.41 7.34
CA TRP A 202 -0.92 35.58 8.58
C TRP A 202 0.55 35.23 8.39
N ARG A 203 0.83 34.13 7.69
CA ARG A 203 2.21 33.68 7.47
C ARG A 203 2.97 34.62 6.54
N ASN A 204 2.29 35.19 5.57
CA ASN A 204 2.87 36.15 4.63
C ASN A 204 3.15 37.51 5.31
N GLN A 205 2.41 37.85 6.38
CA GLN A 205 2.56 39.08 7.16
C GLN A 205 3.51 38.92 8.34
N ALA A 206 3.84 37.68 8.74
CA ALA A 206 4.68 37.43 9.90
C ALA A 206 6.12 37.94 9.64
N VAL A 207 6.60 38.79 10.53
CA VAL A 207 7.94 39.40 10.48
C VAL A 207 8.74 38.91 11.70
N ARG A 208 9.99 38.54 11.51
CA ARG A 208 10.93 38.21 12.58
C ARG A 208 11.23 39.46 13.41
N ASN A 209 11.70 39.29 14.66
CA ASN A 209 12.10 40.40 15.54
C ASN A 209 13.16 41.34 14.94
N ASN A 210 13.85 40.90 13.88
CA ASN A 210 14.85 41.72 13.13
C ASN A 210 14.24 42.40 11.89
N GLY A 211 12.93 42.43 11.72
CA GLY A 211 12.26 43.08 10.59
C GLY A 211 12.24 42.28 9.28
N GLN A 212 12.79 41.07 9.26
CA GLN A 212 12.77 40.21 8.07
C GLN A 212 11.51 39.36 8.02
N ALA A 213 10.89 39.20 6.84
CA ALA A 213 9.76 38.31 6.61
C ALA A 213 10.08 36.85 7.00
N VAL A 214 9.15 36.16 7.64
CA VAL A 214 9.32 34.77 8.11
C VAL A 214 9.25 33.75 6.99
N GLY A 215 9.77 34.03 5.82
CA GLY A 215 9.92 33.07 4.74
C GLY A 215 8.74 33.02 3.77
N GLY A 216 8.94 32.36 2.65
CA GLY A 216 8.18 32.24 1.41
C GLY A 216 6.67 32.47 1.45
N ARG A 217 6.11 32.90 0.34
CA ARG A 217 4.69 33.18 0.13
C ARG A 217 3.86 31.89 0.39
N ALA A 218 3.02 31.89 1.43
CA ALA A 218 2.05 30.82 1.61
C ALA A 218 0.94 31.03 0.58
N ILE A 219 0.66 30.02 -0.23
CA ILE A 219 -0.36 30.05 -1.28
C ILE A 219 -1.38 28.97 -0.99
N GLY A 220 -2.63 29.21 -1.30
CA GLY A 220 -3.75 28.28 -1.20
C GLY A 220 -4.69 28.57 -0.03
N LYS A 221 -5.97 28.43 -0.27
CA LYS A 221 -7.05 28.43 0.69
C LYS A 221 -7.54 26.99 0.81
N VAL A 222 -7.68 26.47 2.03
CA VAL A 222 -8.34 25.18 2.26
C VAL A 222 -9.83 25.47 2.40
N GLU A 223 -10.63 24.91 1.51
CA GLU A 223 -12.08 25.01 1.59
C GLU A 223 -12.59 24.14 2.74
N ASN A 224 -13.69 24.57 3.37
CA ASN A 224 -14.32 23.88 4.48
C ASN A 224 -13.41 23.63 5.71
N ASP A 225 -12.30 24.38 5.87
CA ASP A 225 -11.39 24.26 7.02
C ASP A 225 -11.97 24.88 8.32
N ASN A 226 -13.28 25.01 8.39
CA ASN A 226 -14.03 25.42 9.58
C ASN A 226 -14.62 24.23 10.35
N GLN A 227 -14.53 23.00 9.82
CA GLN A 227 -15.03 21.78 10.44
C GLN A 227 -13.97 20.67 10.43
N ALA A 228 -14.01 19.79 11.44
CA ALA A 228 -13.16 18.60 11.58
C ALA A 228 -13.98 17.31 11.64
N ASP A 229 -15.30 17.40 11.77
CA ASP A 229 -16.23 16.28 11.70
C ASP A 229 -16.64 16.05 10.23
N TRP A 230 -16.30 14.88 9.73
CA TRP A 230 -16.60 14.43 8.38
C TRP A 230 -17.44 13.15 8.38
N SER A 231 -18.27 12.95 9.39
CA SER A 231 -19.12 11.76 9.55
C SER A 231 -19.92 11.44 8.30
N ASP A 232 -20.45 12.46 7.60
CA ASP A 232 -21.24 12.28 6.37
C ASP A 232 -20.39 11.67 5.23
N ALA A 233 -19.11 12.04 5.13
CA ALA A 233 -18.20 11.43 4.15
C ALA A 233 -17.82 10.00 4.53
N TRP A 234 -17.61 9.73 5.84
CA TRP A 234 -17.30 8.38 6.31
C TRP A 234 -18.48 7.42 6.15
N ALA A 235 -19.71 7.91 6.27
CA ALA A 235 -20.94 7.14 6.07
C ALA A 235 -21.07 6.58 4.65
N LEU A 236 -20.49 7.23 3.66
CA LEU A 236 -20.51 6.81 2.26
C LEU A 236 -19.38 5.84 1.88
N PHE A 237 -18.46 5.58 2.78
CA PHE A 237 -17.40 4.60 2.59
C PHE A 237 -17.80 3.24 3.19
N SER A 238 -17.98 2.23 2.33
CA SER A 238 -18.41 0.88 2.73
C SER A 238 -17.26 -0.04 3.17
N GLY A 239 -16.01 0.38 2.95
CA GLY A 239 -14.82 -0.45 3.20
C GLY A 239 -14.47 -0.66 4.67
N ASP A 240 -13.44 -1.45 4.90
CA ASP A 240 -13.10 -1.99 6.21
C ASP A 240 -12.01 -1.20 6.95
N VAL A 241 -11.16 -0.45 6.23
CA VAL A 241 -9.94 0.18 6.77
C VAL A 241 -9.88 1.65 6.41
N ALA A 242 -9.57 2.49 7.38
CA ALA A 242 -9.39 3.92 7.20
C ALA A 242 -8.09 4.42 7.83
N TYR A 243 -7.37 5.26 7.07
CA TYR A 243 -6.29 6.12 7.55
C TYR A 243 -6.71 7.57 7.36
N VAL A 244 -6.90 8.30 8.47
CA VAL A 244 -7.41 9.66 8.45
C VAL A 244 -6.43 10.59 9.17
N TRP A 245 -5.79 11.46 8.39
CA TRP A 245 -4.92 12.50 8.93
C TRP A 245 -5.74 13.58 9.62
N HIS A 246 -5.18 14.21 10.66
CA HIS A 246 -5.90 15.22 11.42
C HIS A 246 -4.96 16.19 12.18
N ALA A 247 -5.48 17.34 12.60
CA ALA A 247 -4.76 18.20 13.54
C ALA A 247 -4.76 17.59 14.96
N GLY A 248 -3.65 17.71 15.68
CA GLY A 248 -3.51 17.15 17.03
C GLY A 248 -4.60 17.64 18.01
N ASN A 249 -4.99 18.91 17.93
CA ASN A 249 -6.05 19.50 18.77
C ASN A 249 -7.49 19.14 18.36
N LYS A 250 -7.66 18.45 17.22
CA LYS A 250 -8.94 17.95 16.70
C LYS A 250 -9.04 16.43 16.70
N ALA A 251 -8.03 15.74 17.23
CA ALA A 251 -7.94 14.28 17.26
C ALA A 251 -9.19 13.58 17.80
N HIS A 252 -9.79 14.13 18.88
CA HIS A 252 -11.00 13.60 19.51
C HIS A 252 -12.21 13.68 18.58
N ILE A 253 -12.42 14.81 17.87
CA ILE A 253 -13.55 15.02 16.95
C ILE A 253 -13.48 14.00 15.81
N VAL A 254 -12.28 13.83 15.21
CA VAL A 254 -12.08 12.87 14.12
C VAL A 254 -12.24 11.43 14.61
N ALA A 255 -11.78 11.10 15.84
CA ALA A 255 -12.00 9.78 16.41
C ALA A 255 -13.49 9.49 16.62
N GLU A 256 -14.22 10.43 17.26
CA GLU A 256 -15.66 10.32 17.49
C GLU A 256 -16.45 10.17 16.18
N SER A 257 -16.10 10.92 15.12
CA SER A 257 -16.73 10.81 13.80
C SER A 257 -16.50 9.44 13.14
N LEU A 258 -15.32 8.86 13.30
CA LEU A 258 -15.01 7.51 12.82
C LEU A 258 -15.77 6.45 13.64
N GLU A 259 -15.81 6.57 14.96
CA GLU A 259 -16.50 5.64 15.84
C GLU A 259 -18.02 5.65 15.65
N ALA A 260 -18.60 6.81 15.32
CA ALA A 260 -20.01 6.96 14.94
C ALA A 260 -20.34 6.21 13.63
N ASN A 261 -19.34 6.03 12.75
CA ASN A 261 -19.43 5.29 11.51
C ASN A 261 -18.89 3.84 11.64
N GLU A 262 -18.97 3.29 12.84
CA GLU A 262 -18.62 1.89 13.16
C GLU A 262 -17.14 1.53 12.99
N PHE A 263 -16.22 2.48 12.97
CA PHE A 263 -14.79 2.21 13.00
C PHE A 263 -14.28 2.10 14.45
N ASN A 264 -13.35 1.17 14.67
CA ASN A 264 -12.56 1.09 15.90
C ASN A 264 -11.17 1.66 15.62
N ILE A 265 -10.77 2.66 16.39
CA ILE A 265 -9.39 3.16 16.35
C ILE A 265 -8.44 2.05 16.83
N ARG A 266 -7.45 1.70 16.02
CA ARG A 266 -6.45 0.65 16.29
C ARG A 266 -5.11 1.22 16.73
N ALA A 267 -4.69 2.33 16.11
CA ALA A 267 -3.45 3.02 16.45
C ALA A 267 -3.51 4.48 16.04
N GLN A 268 -2.73 5.32 16.72
CA GLN A 268 -2.37 6.63 16.23
C GLN A 268 -0.99 6.56 15.60
N ILE A 269 -0.90 6.95 14.34
CA ILE A 269 0.35 7.05 13.60
C ILE A 269 0.79 8.50 13.63
N ILE A 270 2.08 8.74 13.80
CA ILE A 270 2.67 10.06 13.89
C ILE A 270 3.68 10.24 12.77
N TRP A 271 3.40 11.16 11.84
CA TRP A 271 4.44 11.65 10.95
C TRP A 271 5.33 12.64 11.68
N ALA A 272 6.56 12.24 11.98
CA ALA A 272 7.60 13.09 12.55
C ALA A 272 8.32 13.85 11.43
N LYS A 273 8.24 15.20 11.47
CA LYS A 273 8.84 16.07 10.45
C LYS A 273 10.29 16.36 10.78
N ASN A 274 11.13 16.50 9.76
CA ASN A 274 12.53 16.93 9.91
C ASN A 274 12.64 18.37 10.47
N ASN A 275 11.68 19.26 10.11
CA ASN A 275 11.68 20.66 10.53
C ASN A 275 10.45 21.01 11.37
N ILE A 276 10.59 21.96 12.27
CA ILE A 276 9.48 22.56 13.03
C ILE A 276 8.63 23.46 12.11
N VAL A 277 7.33 23.49 12.36
CA VAL A 277 6.43 24.46 11.72
C VAL A 277 6.20 25.60 12.70
N ILE A 278 6.73 26.79 12.42
CA ILE A 278 6.52 27.98 13.25
C ILE A 278 5.01 28.30 13.27
N GLY A 279 4.43 28.26 14.44
CA GLY A 279 3.02 28.58 14.71
C GLY A 279 2.89 29.74 15.71
N ARG A 280 1.63 30.13 16.01
CA ARG A 280 1.29 31.21 16.98
C ARG A 280 1.33 30.73 18.44
N GLY A 281 1.39 29.42 18.69
CA GLY A 281 1.38 28.86 20.04
C GLY A 281 2.77 28.79 20.67
N ASP A 282 2.80 28.44 21.97
CA ASP A 282 4.04 28.28 22.75
C ASP A 282 4.89 27.10 22.24
N TYR A 283 4.25 26.08 21.69
CA TYR A 283 4.91 24.92 21.09
C TYR A 283 4.75 24.90 19.57
N HIS A 284 5.86 24.68 18.88
CA HIS A 284 5.87 24.57 17.42
C HIS A 284 5.67 23.12 16.97
N PRO A 285 4.62 22.82 16.18
CA PRO A 285 4.36 21.46 15.73
C PRO A 285 5.54 20.89 14.93
N LYS A 286 5.98 19.70 15.31
CA LYS A 286 7.00 18.92 14.60
C LYS A 286 6.44 17.59 14.11
N HIS A 287 5.13 17.37 14.24
CA HIS A 287 4.47 16.15 13.81
C HIS A 287 3.06 16.41 13.32
N GLU A 288 2.52 15.45 12.58
CA GLU A 288 1.10 15.35 12.28
C GLU A 288 0.61 13.93 12.59
N PRO A 289 -0.54 13.79 13.27
CA PRO A 289 -1.11 12.49 13.60
C PRO A 289 -2.08 11.99 12.52
N CYS A 290 -2.22 10.66 12.44
CA CYS A 290 -3.17 9.97 11.61
C CYS A 290 -3.84 8.85 12.42
N TRP A 291 -5.16 8.73 12.36
CA TRP A 291 -5.87 7.59 12.90
C TRP A 291 -5.82 6.41 11.92
N TYR A 292 -5.33 5.27 12.38
CA TYR A 292 -5.54 3.98 11.76
C TYR A 292 -6.74 3.31 12.40
N ALA A 293 -7.78 3.08 11.63
CA ALA A 293 -9.06 2.56 12.11
C ALA A 293 -9.52 1.37 11.26
N VAL A 294 -10.21 0.42 11.89
CA VAL A 294 -10.77 -0.77 11.24
C VAL A 294 -12.23 -0.88 11.65
N ARG A 295 -13.11 -1.15 10.69
CA ARG A 295 -14.55 -1.30 10.93
C ARG A 295 -14.83 -2.41 11.93
N LYS A 296 -15.86 -2.23 12.79
CA LYS A 296 -16.28 -3.21 13.79
C LYS A 296 -16.54 -4.56 13.14
N ASN A 297 -16.05 -5.63 13.78
CA ASN A 297 -16.20 -7.02 13.33
C ASN A 297 -15.53 -7.36 11.98
N LYS A 298 -14.65 -6.47 11.49
CA LYS A 298 -13.88 -6.68 10.25
C LYS A 298 -12.40 -6.88 10.53
N LYS A 299 -11.67 -7.38 9.51
CA LYS A 299 -10.21 -7.54 9.54
C LYS A 299 -9.54 -6.36 8.84
N GLY A 300 -8.33 -6.00 9.29
CA GLY A 300 -7.61 -4.87 8.73
C GLY A 300 -6.91 -5.13 7.39
N HIS A 301 -6.98 -6.34 6.83
CA HIS A 301 -6.25 -6.73 5.59
C HIS A 301 -4.77 -6.31 5.59
N TYR A 302 -4.14 -6.37 6.77
CA TYR A 302 -2.80 -5.86 6.97
C TYR A 302 -1.74 -6.81 6.40
N VAL A 303 -0.94 -6.32 5.45
CA VAL A 303 0.14 -7.05 4.77
C VAL A 303 1.54 -6.48 5.07
N GLY A 304 1.64 -5.35 5.78
CA GLY A 304 2.87 -4.59 6.04
C GLY A 304 3.91 -5.26 6.95
N GLY A 305 3.72 -6.52 7.31
CA GLY A 305 4.65 -7.25 8.17
C GLY A 305 4.68 -6.77 9.63
N ARG A 306 5.66 -7.23 10.44
CA ARG A 306 5.74 -6.94 11.89
C ARG A 306 6.78 -5.88 12.26
N LYS A 307 7.38 -5.19 11.27
CA LYS A 307 8.44 -4.19 11.49
C LYS A 307 7.92 -2.75 11.46
N GLN A 308 6.64 -2.55 11.14
CA GLN A 308 6.04 -1.22 11.09
C GLN A 308 5.90 -0.63 12.50
N THR A 309 6.17 0.67 12.62
CA THR A 309 6.07 1.44 13.86
C THR A 309 5.01 2.52 13.73
N THR A 310 4.56 3.08 14.86
CA THR A 310 3.58 4.18 14.86
C THR A 310 4.22 5.55 14.67
N VAL A 311 5.53 5.67 14.67
CA VAL A 311 6.25 6.93 14.39
C VAL A 311 6.97 6.76 13.05
N TRP A 312 6.64 7.65 12.11
CA TRP A 312 7.20 7.68 10.78
C TRP A 312 8.08 8.90 10.61
N ASP A 313 9.38 8.70 10.53
CA ASP A 313 10.35 9.74 10.18
C ASP A 313 10.35 9.90 8.66
N ILE A 314 9.59 10.89 8.16
CA ILE A 314 9.49 11.20 6.72
C ILE A 314 9.90 12.65 6.54
N ASN A 315 10.88 12.86 5.66
CA ASN A 315 11.36 14.19 5.33
C ASN A 315 10.26 14.95 4.56
N LYS A 316 9.97 16.16 5.01
CA LYS A 316 9.14 17.06 4.22
C LYS A 316 10.03 17.68 3.12
N PRO A 317 9.63 17.63 1.84
CA PRO A 317 10.31 18.33 0.77
C PRO A 317 10.48 19.83 1.10
N LEU A 318 11.58 20.45 0.68
CA LEU A 318 11.83 21.85 0.93
C LEU A 318 10.80 22.70 0.17
N LYS A 319 10.30 23.74 0.82
CA LYS A 319 9.26 24.63 0.27
C LYS A 319 9.66 25.32 -1.06
N SER A 320 10.97 25.43 -1.33
CA SER A 320 11.53 25.94 -2.59
C SER A 320 11.28 25.00 -3.77
N GLU A 321 10.92 23.73 -3.49
CA GLU A 321 10.74 22.69 -4.52
C GLU A 321 9.26 22.46 -4.86
N THR A 322 8.32 22.73 -3.92
CA THR A 322 6.91 22.34 -4.10
C THR A 322 5.93 23.52 -4.18
N GLY A 323 6.31 24.76 -3.90
CA GLY A 323 5.40 25.93 -3.93
C GLY A 323 4.24 25.92 -2.91
N HIS A 324 3.76 24.74 -2.49
CA HIS A 324 2.60 24.54 -1.61
C HIS A 324 2.99 24.26 -0.16
N SER A 325 2.34 24.95 0.80
CA SER A 325 2.71 24.89 2.23
C SER A 325 2.07 23.76 3.02
N THR A 326 0.96 23.19 2.54
CA THR A 326 0.11 22.23 3.29
C THR A 326 0.19 20.81 2.76
N GLN A 327 0.87 20.57 1.65
CA GLN A 327 0.99 19.25 1.05
C GLN A 327 1.71 18.25 1.96
N LYS A 328 1.19 17.03 2.00
CA LYS A 328 1.86 15.87 2.59
C LYS A 328 2.85 15.23 1.60
N PRO A 329 3.99 14.71 2.08
CA PRO A 329 4.84 13.84 1.27
C PRO A 329 4.06 12.62 0.76
N VAL A 330 4.35 12.19 -0.45
CA VAL A 330 3.72 11.00 -1.06
C VAL A 330 3.89 9.77 -0.17
N GLU A 331 5.00 9.65 0.53
CA GLU A 331 5.29 8.54 1.45
C GLU A 331 4.27 8.43 2.59
N CYS A 332 3.64 9.54 3.01
CA CYS A 332 2.57 9.53 4.02
C CYS A 332 1.29 8.82 3.55
N MET A 333 1.02 8.85 2.23
CA MET A 333 -0.11 8.14 1.61
C MET A 333 0.27 6.75 1.11
N LYS A 334 1.50 6.59 0.66
CA LYS A 334 2.04 5.35 0.13
C LYS A 334 2.09 4.23 1.18
N ARG A 335 2.64 4.50 2.38
CA ARG A 335 2.74 3.48 3.45
C ARG A 335 1.41 2.86 3.86
N PRO A 336 0.33 3.62 4.13
CA PRO A 336 -0.99 3.06 4.36
C PRO A 336 -1.48 2.16 3.22
N ILE A 337 -1.28 2.61 1.98
CA ILE A 337 -1.68 1.89 0.77
C ILE A 337 -0.96 0.54 0.69
N GLU A 338 0.37 0.52 0.84
CA GLU A 338 1.17 -0.71 0.82
C GLU A 338 0.85 -1.64 2.00
N ASN A 339 0.56 -1.08 3.19
CA ASN A 339 0.29 -1.86 4.39
C ASN A 339 -1.08 -2.57 4.37
N ASN A 340 -2.07 -2.04 3.67
CA ASN A 340 -3.45 -2.54 3.75
C ASN A 340 -4.09 -2.80 2.39
N SER A 341 -3.32 -2.87 1.31
CA SER A 341 -3.81 -3.28 -0.01
C SER A 341 -2.73 -3.98 -0.83
N SER A 342 -3.16 -4.69 -1.86
CA SER A 342 -2.30 -5.29 -2.89
C SER A 342 -2.41 -4.51 -4.21
N PRO A 343 -1.41 -4.58 -5.11
CA PRO A 343 -1.51 -4.03 -6.45
C PRO A 343 -2.80 -4.41 -7.16
N GLY A 344 -3.35 -3.51 -7.97
CA GLY A 344 -4.64 -3.66 -8.62
C GLY A 344 -5.87 -3.37 -7.76
N GLN A 345 -5.73 -3.36 -6.42
CA GLN A 345 -6.86 -3.07 -5.54
C GLN A 345 -7.22 -1.57 -5.51
N ALA A 346 -8.50 -1.31 -5.25
CA ALA A 346 -9.03 0.04 -5.17
C ALA A 346 -8.80 0.68 -3.80
N VAL A 347 -8.44 1.97 -3.80
CA VAL A 347 -8.30 2.82 -2.61
C VAL A 347 -9.17 4.06 -2.79
N TYR A 348 -9.93 4.44 -1.77
CA TYR A 348 -10.78 5.62 -1.77
C TYR A 348 -10.09 6.80 -1.10
N GLU A 349 -10.17 7.98 -1.73
CA GLU A 349 -9.64 9.25 -1.22
C GLU A 349 -10.68 10.36 -1.40
N PRO A 350 -11.49 10.65 -0.37
CA PRO A 350 -12.56 11.66 -0.46
C PRO A 350 -12.07 13.13 -0.48
N PHE A 351 -10.80 13.42 -0.18
CA PHE A 351 -10.25 14.79 -0.10
C PHE A 351 -8.87 14.86 -0.77
N SER A 352 -8.86 14.73 -2.09
CA SER A 352 -7.66 14.50 -2.90
C SER A 352 -6.65 15.65 -2.89
N GLY A 353 -7.12 16.90 -2.75
CA GLY A 353 -6.27 18.07 -2.86
C GLY A 353 -5.46 18.07 -4.15
N SER A 354 -4.14 18.17 -4.01
CA SER A 354 -3.19 18.16 -5.15
C SER A 354 -2.92 16.76 -5.74
N GLY A 355 -3.66 15.71 -5.35
CA GLY A 355 -3.54 14.38 -5.92
C GLY A 355 -2.38 13.53 -5.34
N THR A 356 -1.93 13.79 -4.12
CA THR A 356 -0.84 13.06 -3.49
C THR A 356 -1.11 11.54 -3.41
N THR A 357 -2.35 11.17 -3.07
CA THR A 357 -2.78 9.76 -3.01
C THR A 357 -2.82 9.12 -4.40
N ILE A 358 -3.15 9.89 -5.46
CA ILE A 358 -3.13 9.40 -6.85
C ILE A 358 -1.71 9.02 -7.25
N ILE A 359 -0.72 9.89 -6.95
CA ILE A 359 0.69 9.58 -7.21
C ILE A 359 1.16 8.36 -6.41
N ALA A 360 0.79 8.26 -5.12
CA ALA A 360 1.09 7.08 -4.31
C ALA A 360 0.49 5.79 -4.91
N GLY A 361 -0.74 5.88 -5.45
CA GLY A 361 -1.41 4.78 -6.14
C GLY A 361 -0.69 4.36 -7.42
N GLU A 362 -0.25 5.34 -8.22
CA GLU A 362 0.53 5.10 -9.44
C GLU A 362 1.84 4.36 -9.11
N MET A 363 2.63 4.88 -8.14
CA MET A 363 3.88 4.28 -7.71
C MET A 363 3.75 2.86 -7.14
N THR A 364 2.57 2.51 -6.65
CA THR A 364 2.34 1.23 -5.95
C THR A 364 1.45 0.27 -6.72
N GLY A 365 1.02 0.65 -7.92
CA GLY A 365 0.15 -0.20 -8.75
C GLY A 365 -1.31 -0.30 -8.28
N ARG A 366 -1.78 0.56 -7.35
CA ARG A 366 -3.18 0.57 -6.86
C ARG A 366 -4.05 1.50 -7.70
N CYS A 367 -5.36 1.25 -7.68
CA CYS A 367 -6.36 2.07 -8.39
C CYS A 367 -6.98 3.08 -7.41
N ILE A 368 -6.74 4.37 -7.60
CA ILE A 368 -7.25 5.41 -6.70
C ILE A 368 -8.58 5.95 -7.25
N TYR A 369 -9.56 6.03 -6.37
CA TYR A 369 -10.85 6.66 -6.57
C TYR A 369 -10.89 7.92 -5.70
N ALA A 370 -10.55 9.05 -6.31
CA ALA A 370 -10.30 10.31 -5.62
C ALA A 370 -11.42 11.33 -5.88
N MET A 371 -11.75 12.12 -4.86
CA MET A 371 -12.68 13.23 -4.96
C MET A 371 -12.02 14.53 -4.52
N GLU A 372 -12.33 15.61 -5.21
CA GLU A 372 -11.84 16.95 -4.90
C GLU A 372 -12.96 17.97 -5.14
N LEU A 373 -13.20 18.82 -4.16
CA LEU A 373 -14.27 19.81 -4.25
C LEU A 373 -13.91 20.98 -5.18
N SER A 374 -12.65 21.42 -5.13
CA SER A 374 -12.15 22.56 -5.89
C SER A 374 -11.77 22.17 -7.32
N PRO A 375 -12.40 22.77 -8.35
CA PRO A 375 -12.00 22.56 -9.75
C PRO A 375 -10.52 22.86 -10.02
N ALA A 376 -9.97 23.90 -9.38
CA ALA A 376 -8.58 24.28 -9.54
C ALA A 376 -7.61 23.23 -9.00
N TYR A 377 -7.91 22.61 -7.83
CA TYR A 377 -7.13 21.50 -7.32
C TYR A 377 -7.33 20.21 -8.13
N GLY A 378 -8.53 20.02 -8.70
CA GLY A 378 -8.76 18.97 -9.69
C GLY A 378 -7.80 19.06 -10.87
N ASP A 379 -7.65 20.27 -11.44
CA ASP A 379 -6.67 20.53 -12.51
C ASP A 379 -5.23 20.29 -12.07
N VAL A 380 -4.86 20.68 -10.85
CA VAL A 380 -3.53 20.43 -10.29
C VAL A 380 -3.25 18.94 -10.21
N ALA A 381 -4.19 18.16 -9.67
CA ALA A 381 -4.04 16.70 -9.55
C ALA A 381 -3.91 16.02 -10.92
N VAL A 382 -4.72 16.43 -11.92
CA VAL A 382 -4.62 15.93 -13.30
C VAL A 382 -3.27 16.29 -13.92
N LYS A 383 -2.83 17.55 -13.83
CA LYS A 383 -1.53 18.00 -14.36
C LYS A 383 -0.37 17.24 -13.71
N ARG A 384 -0.41 17.09 -12.38
CA ARG A 384 0.62 16.37 -11.63
C ARG A 384 0.73 14.92 -12.11
N TRP A 385 -0.40 14.22 -12.25
CA TRP A 385 -0.41 12.86 -12.75
C TRP A 385 0.10 12.77 -14.20
N GLN A 386 -0.33 13.68 -15.08
CA GLN A 386 0.17 13.73 -16.47
C GLN A 386 1.69 14.00 -16.53
N GLY A 387 2.20 14.88 -15.67
CA GLY A 387 3.64 15.16 -15.57
C GLY A 387 4.42 13.95 -15.06
N PHE A 388 3.87 13.26 -14.06
CA PHE A 388 4.49 12.10 -13.44
C PHE A 388 4.52 10.87 -14.36
N THR A 389 3.44 10.60 -15.09
CA THR A 389 3.31 9.40 -15.94
C THR A 389 3.69 9.63 -17.40
N GLY A 390 3.58 10.86 -17.90
CA GLY A 390 3.64 11.17 -19.33
C GLY A 390 2.35 10.83 -20.10
N GLU A 391 1.36 10.26 -19.44
CA GLU A 391 0.07 9.90 -20.04
C GLU A 391 -0.90 11.08 -20.07
N LYS A 392 -2.03 10.93 -20.78
CA LYS A 392 -3.07 11.96 -20.90
C LYS A 392 -4.34 11.54 -20.18
N ALA A 393 -4.79 12.38 -19.26
CA ALA A 393 -6.08 12.23 -18.61
C ALA A 393 -7.23 12.47 -19.59
N LYS A 394 -8.33 11.73 -19.43
CA LYS A 394 -9.49 11.73 -20.31
C LYS A 394 -10.76 11.98 -19.52
N LEU A 395 -11.58 12.92 -19.98
CA LEU A 395 -12.89 13.21 -19.37
C LEU A 395 -13.87 12.07 -19.67
N GLU A 396 -14.46 11.49 -18.64
CA GLU A 396 -15.47 10.44 -18.78
C GLU A 396 -16.71 10.96 -19.56
N GLY A 397 -17.28 10.12 -20.38
CA GLY A 397 -18.45 10.44 -21.20
C GLY A 397 -18.13 11.16 -22.51
N SER A 398 -17.39 12.27 -22.50
CA SER A 398 -17.02 12.99 -23.74
C SER A 398 -15.80 12.42 -24.43
N GLY A 399 -14.90 11.79 -23.68
CA GLY A 399 -13.61 11.30 -24.18
C GLY A 399 -12.60 12.41 -24.49
N GLN A 400 -12.87 13.66 -24.12
CA GLN A 400 -11.98 14.79 -24.31
C GLN A 400 -10.73 14.61 -23.43
N TYR A 401 -9.55 14.84 -24.00
CA TYR A 401 -8.31 14.85 -23.25
C TYR A 401 -8.11 16.16 -22.50
N PHE A 402 -7.55 16.07 -21.29
CA PHE A 402 -7.10 17.24 -20.56
C PHE A 402 -5.98 17.95 -21.36
N PRO A 403 -5.94 19.29 -21.40
CA PRO A 403 -4.90 20.01 -22.11
C PRO A 403 -3.49 19.58 -21.69
N SER A 404 -2.60 19.43 -22.66
CA SER A 404 -1.19 19.13 -22.39
C SER A 404 -0.56 20.27 -21.59
N ILE A 405 0.29 19.94 -20.64
CA ILE A 405 1.19 20.91 -20.00
C ILE A 405 2.02 21.51 -21.14
N LYS A 406 1.85 22.81 -21.42
CA LYS A 406 2.77 23.50 -22.32
C LYS A 406 4.13 23.45 -21.60
N ALA A 407 5.12 22.81 -22.21
CA ALA A 407 6.49 23.03 -21.81
C ALA A 407 6.72 24.56 -21.96
N ASP A 408 6.87 25.26 -20.85
CA ASP A 408 7.31 26.63 -20.88
C ASP A 408 8.65 26.61 -21.62
N ALA A 409 8.66 27.27 -22.78
CA ALA A 409 9.86 27.41 -23.59
C ALA A 409 10.94 28.08 -22.73
N ALA A 410 12.01 27.34 -22.47
CA ALA A 410 13.20 27.82 -21.79
C ALA A 410 13.85 28.98 -22.51
#